data_39c7e7d75efb5e9fc9612d0e1f0f9e1b
#
_entry.id   39c7e7d75efb5e9fc9612d0e1f0f9e1b
#
_cell.length_a   1.000
_cell.length_b   1.000
_cell.length_c   1.000
_cell.angle_alpha   90.00
_cell.angle_beta   90.00
_cell.angle_gamma   90.00
#
_symmetry.space_group_name_H-M   'P 1'
#
loop_
_entity.id
_entity.type
_entity.pdbx_description
1 polymer ?
#
loop_
_entity_poly.entity_id
_entity_poly.type
_entity_poly.pdbx_seq_one_letter_code
_entity_poly.pdbx_strand_id
1 'polypeptide(L)'
;MRIDFHWISISGLLILLAIGLSAWKLYKSSATYAPQPAMENFHDLSATTIEGATYDFDQLKGKRVLIVNTASRCGFTPQYADLEQLHKQFGDDDFVVLGFPCNQFGFQEPGSAGDIASFCEKNYGVSFQMMEKVDVKGSGAHPVYQWLCDKARNGVEDHKVAWNFHKFLVDEEGRLVASLRSGVGPLDNVIVDFAKR
;
A
#
# COMPACT_ATOMS: atom_id res chain seq x y z
N MET A 1 -17.47 -38.09 63.92
CA MET A 1 -17.25 -36.81 63.22
C MET A 1 -17.16 -37.11 61.76
N ARG A 2 -18.29 -36.87 61.01
CA ARG A 2 -18.39 -37.16 59.57
C ARG A 2 -18.00 -35.90 58.85
N ILE A 3 -17.05 -36.00 57.93
CA ILE A 3 -16.64 -34.91 57.02
C ILE A 3 -17.43 -35.08 55.74
N ASP A 4 -18.38 -34.17 55.48
CA ASP A 4 -19.16 -34.14 54.25
C ASP A 4 -18.29 -33.50 53.12
N PHE A 5 -17.92 -34.33 52.16
CA PHE A 5 -17.30 -33.86 50.93
C PHE A 5 -18.34 -33.13 50.04
N HIS A 6 -18.23 -31.82 49.98
CA HIS A 6 -19.04 -31.02 49.03
C HIS A 6 -18.63 -31.35 47.60
N TRP A 7 -19.59 -31.83 46.83
CA TRP A 7 -19.49 -32.04 45.40
C TRP A 7 -19.31 -30.67 44.69
N ILE A 8 -18.08 -30.35 44.28
CA ILE A 8 -17.86 -29.26 43.29
C ILE A 8 -18.37 -29.83 41.98
N SER A 9 -19.46 -29.30 41.47
CA SER A 9 -20.06 -29.81 40.24
C SER A 9 -19.12 -29.61 39.05
N ILE A 10 -18.95 -30.65 38.23
CA ILE A 10 -18.11 -30.66 37.02
C ILE A 10 -18.45 -29.48 36.08
N SER A 11 -19.69 -28.97 36.15
CA SER A 11 -20.15 -27.79 35.41
C SER A 11 -19.43 -26.49 35.83
N GLY A 12 -19.05 -26.31 37.12
CA GLY A 12 -18.30 -25.13 37.58
C GLY A 12 -16.87 -25.10 37.04
N LEU A 13 -16.22 -26.26 36.93
CA LEU A 13 -14.86 -26.36 36.41
C LEU A 13 -14.78 -26.10 34.91
N LEU A 14 -15.79 -26.53 34.13
CA LEU A 14 -15.90 -26.27 32.68
C LEU A 14 -16.17 -24.80 32.35
N ILE A 15 -16.95 -24.10 33.19
CA ILE A 15 -17.22 -22.67 33.05
C ILE A 15 -15.94 -21.85 33.31
N LEU A 16 -15.14 -22.19 34.32
CA LEU A 16 -13.89 -21.51 34.60
C LEU A 16 -12.84 -21.70 33.48
N LEU A 17 -12.78 -22.91 32.89
CA LEU A 17 -11.92 -23.19 31.73
C LEU A 17 -12.36 -22.43 30.48
N ALA A 18 -13.67 -22.30 30.23
CA ALA A 18 -14.19 -21.57 29.12
C ALA A 18 -13.94 -20.05 29.22
N ILE A 19 -14.03 -19.48 30.42
CA ILE A 19 -13.72 -18.07 30.68
C ILE A 19 -12.20 -17.81 30.53
N GLY A 20 -11.35 -18.74 31.02
CA GLY A 20 -9.91 -18.66 30.86
C GLY A 20 -9.48 -18.69 29.38
N LEU A 21 -10.08 -19.55 28.56
CA LEU A 21 -9.78 -19.65 27.11
C LEU A 21 -10.28 -18.45 26.31
N SER A 22 -11.43 -17.87 26.68
CA SER A 22 -11.94 -16.65 26.05
C SER A 22 -11.12 -15.42 26.43
N ALA A 23 -10.72 -15.29 27.69
CA ALA A 23 -9.80 -14.22 28.13
C ALA A 23 -8.41 -14.33 27.47
N TRP A 24 -7.89 -15.54 27.28
CA TRP A 24 -6.64 -15.79 26.56
C TRP A 24 -6.74 -15.41 25.07
N LYS A 25 -7.88 -15.71 24.42
CA LYS A 25 -8.12 -15.29 23.02
C LYS A 25 -8.23 -13.77 22.90
N LEU A 26 -8.92 -13.11 23.81
CA LEU A 26 -9.04 -11.65 23.85
C LEU A 26 -7.70 -10.98 24.15
N TYR A 27 -6.89 -11.54 25.05
CA TYR A 27 -5.55 -11.05 25.34
C TYR A 27 -4.61 -11.17 24.12
N LYS A 28 -4.67 -12.26 23.35
CA LYS A 28 -3.91 -12.40 22.10
C LYS A 28 -4.36 -11.46 20.98
N SER A 29 -5.65 -11.06 20.95
CA SER A 29 -6.18 -10.15 19.92
C SER A 29 -5.89 -8.68 20.23
N SER A 30 -5.47 -8.34 21.45
CA SER A 30 -5.14 -6.98 21.86
C SER A 30 -3.63 -6.69 21.95
N ALA A 31 -2.78 -7.59 21.46
CA ALA A 31 -1.38 -7.27 21.23
C ALA A 31 -1.30 -6.25 20.07
N THR A 32 -1.45 -4.98 20.40
CA THR A 32 -1.02 -3.89 19.53
C THR A 32 0.48 -4.08 19.33
N TYR A 33 0.86 -4.60 18.17
CA TYR A 33 2.25 -4.63 17.74
C TYR A 33 2.70 -3.16 17.66
N ALA A 34 3.59 -2.75 18.54
CA ALA A 34 4.29 -1.49 18.36
C ALA A 34 5.02 -1.59 17.00
N PRO A 35 4.83 -0.64 16.07
CA PRO A 35 5.56 -0.67 14.81
C PRO A 35 7.05 -0.75 15.13
N GLN A 36 7.74 -1.73 14.56
CA GLN A 36 9.21 -1.76 14.61
C GLN A 36 9.70 -0.56 13.79
N PRO A 37 10.77 0.11 14.20
CA PRO A 37 11.35 1.17 13.38
C PRO A 37 11.69 0.59 12.01
N ALA A 38 11.28 1.26 10.95
CA ALA A 38 11.63 0.88 9.58
C ALA A 38 13.16 0.87 9.46
N MET A 39 13.72 -0.14 8.79
CA MET A 39 15.17 -0.21 8.55
C MET A 39 15.62 0.76 7.46
N GLU A 40 14.70 1.16 6.57
CA GLU A 40 14.93 2.12 5.49
C GLU A 40 13.91 3.24 5.58
N ASN A 41 14.37 4.48 5.47
CA ASN A 41 13.49 5.63 5.41
C ASN A 41 12.92 5.75 3.98
N PHE A 42 11.61 5.90 3.84
CA PHE A 42 10.96 6.13 2.55
C PHE A 42 11.55 7.31 1.77
N HIS A 43 11.91 8.39 2.47
CA HIS A 43 12.45 9.59 1.86
C HIS A 43 13.91 9.46 1.38
N ASP A 44 14.60 8.36 1.73
CA ASP A 44 15.95 8.06 1.22
C ASP A 44 15.91 7.26 -0.10
N LEU A 45 14.70 6.88 -0.55
CA LEU A 45 14.50 6.19 -1.82
C LEU A 45 14.53 7.17 -3.00
N SER A 46 14.68 6.62 -4.18
CA SER A 46 14.56 7.35 -5.45
C SER A 46 13.98 6.46 -6.54
N ALA A 47 13.51 7.07 -7.61
CA ALA A 47 13.09 6.39 -8.84
C ALA A 47 13.52 7.22 -10.06
N THR A 48 13.50 6.60 -11.24
CA THR A 48 13.70 7.32 -12.50
C THR A 48 12.33 7.73 -13.05
N THR A 49 12.17 8.97 -13.47
CA THR A 49 10.94 9.43 -14.15
C THR A 49 10.82 8.80 -15.54
N ILE A 50 9.64 8.82 -16.12
CA ILE A 50 9.42 8.28 -17.46
C ILE A 50 10.24 9.00 -18.54
N GLU A 51 10.67 10.24 -18.27
CA GLU A 51 11.55 11.05 -19.11
C GLU A 51 13.05 10.75 -18.87
N GLY A 52 13.40 9.89 -17.89
CA GLY A 52 14.75 9.47 -17.60
C GLY A 52 15.50 10.33 -16.56
N ALA A 53 14.80 11.23 -15.87
CA ALA A 53 15.41 12.03 -14.78
C ALA A 53 15.32 11.28 -13.44
N THR A 54 16.29 11.53 -12.54
CA THR A 54 16.21 11.04 -11.16
C THR A 54 15.14 11.82 -10.39
N TYR A 55 14.29 11.09 -9.66
CA TYR A 55 13.27 11.61 -8.77
C TYR A 55 13.58 11.15 -7.34
N ASP A 56 14.20 12.02 -6.55
CA ASP A 56 14.54 11.75 -5.16
C ASP A 56 13.32 11.91 -4.27
N PHE A 57 13.05 10.94 -3.39
CA PHE A 57 11.89 10.97 -2.49
C PHE A 57 12.08 11.90 -1.30
N ASP A 58 13.26 12.50 -1.14
CA ASP A 58 13.49 13.60 -0.18
C ASP A 58 12.55 14.80 -0.43
N GLN A 59 12.18 15.06 -1.69
CA GLN A 59 11.22 16.10 -2.08
C GLN A 59 9.76 15.77 -1.69
N LEU A 60 9.51 14.54 -1.22
CA LEU A 60 8.19 14.09 -0.75
C LEU A 60 8.00 14.27 0.77
N LYS A 61 9.00 14.77 1.49
CA LYS A 61 8.87 15.08 2.91
C LYS A 61 7.72 16.05 3.17
N GLY A 62 6.88 15.72 4.14
CA GLY A 62 5.69 16.48 4.47
C GLY A 62 4.52 16.30 3.50
N LYS A 63 4.63 15.39 2.52
CA LYS A 63 3.58 15.11 1.54
C LYS A 63 3.01 13.72 1.73
N ARG A 64 1.71 13.59 1.51
CA ARG A 64 1.01 12.31 1.37
C ARG A 64 1.20 11.78 -0.03
N VAL A 65 1.53 10.50 -0.14
CA VAL A 65 1.87 9.90 -1.44
C VAL A 65 0.98 8.71 -1.75
N LEU A 66 0.37 8.72 -2.94
CA LEU A 66 -0.28 7.57 -3.54
C LEU A 66 0.68 6.96 -4.58
N ILE A 67 1.12 5.73 -4.34
CA ILE A 67 1.94 4.96 -5.28
C ILE A 67 1.05 3.90 -5.92
N VAL A 68 1.06 3.82 -7.27
CA VAL A 68 0.26 2.86 -8.02
C VAL A 68 1.06 2.24 -9.16
N ASN A 69 1.03 0.89 -9.29
CA ASN A 69 1.58 0.24 -10.47
C ASN A 69 0.56 0.19 -11.60
N THR A 70 0.95 0.61 -12.77
CA THR A 70 0.04 0.86 -13.90
C THR A 70 0.30 -0.03 -15.11
N ALA A 71 -0.67 -0.10 -16.03
CA ALA A 71 -0.52 -0.77 -17.30
C ALA A 71 -1.54 -0.22 -18.34
N SER A 72 -1.11 -0.11 -19.60
CA SER A 72 -1.90 0.47 -20.71
C SER A 72 -2.96 -0.48 -21.29
N ARG A 73 -2.85 -1.81 -21.04
CA ARG A 73 -3.72 -2.84 -21.65
C ARG A 73 -4.44 -3.71 -20.62
N CYS A 74 -4.79 -3.12 -19.49
CA CYS A 74 -5.45 -3.81 -18.37
C CYS A 74 -6.95 -3.45 -18.33
N GLY A 75 -7.78 -4.35 -17.80
CA GLY A 75 -9.20 -4.01 -17.51
C GLY A 75 -9.36 -2.86 -16.52
N PHE A 76 -8.33 -2.56 -15.70
CA PHE A 76 -8.31 -1.44 -14.77
C PHE A 76 -7.69 -0.15 -15.35
N THR A 77 -7.22 -0.15 -16.61
CA THR A 77 -6.64 1.03 -17.28
C THR A 77 -7.53 2.29 -17.19
N PRO A 78 -8.89 2.21 -17.24
CA PRO A 78 -9.74 3.38 -17.05
C PRO A 78 -9.52 4.13 -15.72
N GLN A 79 -8.92 3.51 -14.71
CA GLN A 79 -8.58 4.19 -13.46
C GLN A 79 -7.55 5.34 -13.62
N TYR A 80 -6.87 5.44 -14.76
CA TYR A 80 -6.04 6.61 -15.06
C TYR A 80 -6.85 7.92 -15.04
N ALA A 81 -8.11 7.90 -15.52
CA ALA A 81 -8.99 9.07 -15.47
C ALA A 81 -9.27 9.51 -14.03
N ASP A 82 -9.55 8.55 -13.14
CA ASP A 82 -9.83 8.82 -11.73
C ASP A 82 -8.55 9.25 -10.97
N LEU A 83 -7.38 8.69 -11.32
CA LEU A 83 -6.09 9.11 -10.77
C LEU A 83 -5.77 10.55 -11.16
N GLU A 84 -6.02 10.91 -12.41
CA GLU A 84 -5.84 12.27 -12.90
C GLU A 84 -6.82 13.25 -12.26
N GLN A 85 -8.08 12.85 -12.07
CA GLN A 85 -9.06 13.64 -11.33
C GLN A 85 -8.61 13.87 -9.89
N LEU A 86 -8.15 12.82 -9.20
CA LEU A 86 -7.63 12.88 -7.84
C LEU A 86 -6.42 13.83 -7.76
N HIS A 87 -5.48 13.70 -8.71
CA HIS A 87 -4.32 14.57 -8.80
C HIS A 87 -4.71 16.03 -9.02
N LYS A 88 -5.61 16.33 -9.97
CA LYS A 88 -6.08 17.69 -10.21
C LYS A 88 -6.82 18.31 -9.03
N GLN A 89 -7.48 17.48 -8.25
CA GLN A 89 -8.27 17.98 -7.11
C GLN A 89 -7.41 18.19 -5.85
N PHE A 90 -6.38 17.38 -5.62
CA PHE A 90 -5.60 17.34 -4.37
C PHE A 90 -4.09 17.39 -4.58
N GLY A 91 -3.59 17.31 -5.83
CA GLY A 91 -2.18 17.24 -6.16
C GLY A 91 -1.48 18.60 -6.14
N ASP A 92 -1.68 19.32 -5.06
CA ASP A 92 -0.95 20.52 -4.70
C ASP A 92 0.32 20.19 -3.89
N ASP A 93 0.75 21.10 -3.02
CA ASP A 93 1.99 20.90 -2.26
C ASP A 93 1.95 19.72 -1.28
N ASP A 94 0.75 19.24 -0.87
CA ASP A 94 0.60 18.28 0.23
C ASP A 94 0.25 16.85 -0.19
N PHE A 95 -0.12 16.61 -1.46
CA PHE A 95 -0.46 15.27 -1.96
C PHE A 95 0.13 15.00 -3.33
N VAL A 96 0.70 13.80 -3.50
CA VAL A 96 1.38 13.40 -4.75
C VAL A 96 0.91 12.03 -5.22
N VAL A 97 0.64 11.90 -6.51
CA VAL A 97 0.40 10.61 -7.20
C VAL A 97 1.65 10.21 -7.97
N LEU A 98 2.15 8.99 -7.74
CA LEU A 98 3.27 8.41 -8.46
C LEU A 98 2.84 7.14 -9.20
N GLY A 99 2.86 7.18 -10.54
CA GLY A 99 2.52 6.05 -11.40
C GLY A 99 3.74 5.26 -11.83
N PHE A 100 3.77 3.96 -11.57
CA PHE A 100 4.85 3.05 -11.95
C PHE A 100 4.37 2.04 -13.00
N PRO A 101 4.67 2.20 -14.28
CA PRO A 101 4.36 1.21 -15.30
C PRO A 101 5.01 -0.14 -14.99
N CYS A 102 4.25 -1.25 -15.16
CA CYS A 102 4.73 -2.60 -14.85
C CYS A 102 4.20 -3.63 -15.85
N ASN A 103 5.11 -4.43 -16.45
CA ASN A 103 4.74 -5.45 -17.43
C ASN A 103 4.61 -6.87 -16.85
N GLN A 104 4.72 -7.04 -15.52
CA GLN A 104 4.75 -8.37 -14.89
C GLN A 104 3.38 -9.05 -14.75
N PHE A 105 2.29 -8.36 -15.08
CA PHE A 105 0.93 -8.88 -14.98
C PHE A 105 0.29 -9.03 -16.36
N GLY A 106 0.40 -10.24 -16.92
CA GLY A 106 -0.20 -10.57 -18.21
C GLY A 106 0.41 -9.83 -19.41
N PHE A 107 1.64 -9.31 -19.29
CA PHE A 107 2.32 -8.54 -20.33
C PHE A 107 1.49 -7.35 -20.83
N GLN A 108 0.80 -6.68 -19.91
CA GLN A 108 -0.16 -5.61 -20.22
C GLN A 108 0.49 -4.22 -20.32
N GLU A 109 1.82 -4.10 -20.19
CA GLU A 109 2.59 -2.86 -20.38
C GLU A 109 3.81 -3.09 -21.29
N PRO A 110 3.63 -3.49 -22.55
CA PRO A 110 4.75 -3.83 -23.44
C PRO A 110 5.48 -2.60 -24.02
N GLY A 111 4.86 -1.39 -23.97
CA GLY A 111 5.37 -0.18 -24.58
C GLY A 111 6.74 0.29 -24.07
N SER A 112 7.45 1.09 -24.84
CA SER A 112 8.59 1.87 -24.37
C SER A 112 8.13 3.01 -23.45
N ALA A 113 9.06 3.70 -22.77
CA ALA A 113 8.75 4.88 -21.97
C ALA A 113 7.98 5.95 -22.77
N GLY A 114 8.42 6.23 -24.00
CA GLY A 114 7.76 7.18 -24.88
C GLY A 114 6.35 6.74 -25.31
N ASP A 115 6.15 5.42 -25.57
CA ASP A 115 4.81 4.89 -25.92
C ASP A 115 3.86 5.03 -24.73
N ILE A 116 4.33 4.74 -23.51
CA ILE A 116 3.55 4.82 -22.29
C ILE A 116 3.18 6.27 -21.97
N ALA A 117 4.16 7.19 -22.01
CA ALA A 117 3.93 8.62 -21.79
C ALA A 117 2.88 9.17 -22.77
N SER A 118 3.06 8.89 -24.07
CA SER A 118 2.12 9.30 -25.10
C SER A 118 0.72 8.70 -24.95
N PHE A 119 0.64 7.43 -24.52
CA PHE A 119 -0.64 6.77 -24.22
C PHE A 119 -1.37 7.45 -23.07
N CYS A 120 -0.67 7.69 -21.96
CA CYS A 120 -1.23 8.30 -20.75
C CYS A 120 -1.72 9.73 -21.03
N GLU A 121 -0.92 10.54 -21.71
CA GLU A 121 -1.27 11.91 -22.08
C GLU A 121 -2.48 11.95 -23.02
N LYS A 122 -2.42 11.22 -24.15
CA LYS A 122 -3.43 11.31 -25.20
C LYS A 122 -4.78 10.72 -24.82
N ASN A 123 -4.81 9.66 -24.00
CA ASN A 123 -6.06 8.96 -23.68
C ASN A 123 -6.69 9.42 -22.38
N TYR A 124 -5.88 9.92 -21.42
CA TYR A 124 -6.35 10.25 -20.07
C TYR A 124 -5.92 11.63 -19.60
N GLY A 125 -5.08 12.35 -20.36
CA GLY A 125 -4.56 13.65 -19.99
C GLY A 125 -3.71 13.61 -18.72
N VAL A 126 -3.04 12.48 -18.46
CA VAL A 126 -2.23 12.26 -17.23
C VAL A 126 -1.20 13.37 -17.09
N SER A 127 -1.26 14.06 -15.95
CA SER A 127 -0.31 15.13 -15.59
C SER A 127 0.42 14.84 -14.26
N PHE A 128 0.00 13.83 -13.50
CA PHE A 128 0.75 13.38 -12.33
C PHE A 128 2.05 12.65 -12.74
N GLN A 129 2.99 12.56 -11.79
CA GLN A 129 4.33 12.02 -12.08
C GLN A 129 4.28 10.54 -12.46
N MET A 130 4.71 10.24 -13.68
CA MET A 130 4.96 8.88 -14.15
C MET A 130 6.44 8.53 -14.00
N MET A 131 6.71 7.31 -13.54
CA MET A 131 8.06 6.75 -13.42
C MET A 131 8.37 5.85 -14.62
N GLU A 132 9.64 5.47 -14.79
CA GLU A 132 10.02 4.45 -15.75
C GLU A 132 9.35 3.10 -15.44
N LYS A 133 9.30 2.23 -16.44
CA LYS A 133 8.73 0.89 -16.27
C LYS A 133 9.63 0.02 -15.41
N VAL A 134 9.08 -0.54 -14.32
CA VAL A 134 9.83 -1.33 -13.33
C VAL A 134 9.18 -2.67 -13.05
N ASP A 135 9.95 -3.56 -12.45
CA ASP A 135 9.44 -4.76 -11.79
C ASP A 135 8.95 -4.39 -10.38
N VAL A 136 7.75 -4.87 -10.01
CA VAL A 136 7.11 -4.61 -8.72
C VAL A 136 7.07 -5.84 -7.81
N LYS A 137 7.56 -6.99 -8.29
CA LYS A 137 7.61 -8.26 -7.55
C LYS A 137 8.80 -9.11 -7.98
N GLY A 138 9.15 -10.10 -7.13
CA GLY A 138 10.30 -10.99 -7.36
C GLY A 138 11.62 -10.37 -6.93
N SER A 139 12.72 -11.09 -7.17
CA SER A 139 14.07 -10.68 -6.74
C SER A 139 14.58 -9.43 -7.45
N GLY A 140 14.04 -9.10 -8.62
CA GLY A 140 14.37 -7.90 -9.39
C GLY A 140 13.43 -6.71 -9.11
N ALA A 141 12.55 -6.78 -8.10
CA ALA A 141 11.66 -5.67 -7.80
C ALA A 141 12.43 -4.38 -7.50
N HIS A 142 11.92 -3.27 -7.99
CA HIS A 142 12.48 -1.94 -7.76
C HIS A 142 12.56 -1.64 -6.25
N PRO A 143 13.60 -0.93 -5.74
CA PRO A 143 13.77 -0.65 -4.32
C PRO A 143 12.54 -0.06 -3.63
N VAL A 144 11.80 0.83 -4.29
CA VAL A 144 10.51 1.37 -3.79
C VAL A 144 9.52 0.24 -3.51
N TYR A 145 9.37 -0.73 -4.41
CA TYR A 145 8.45 -1.86 -4.22
C TYR A 145 8.98 -2.91 -3.23
N GLN A 146 10.30 -3.05 -3.11
CA GLN A 146 10.89 -3.83 -2.02
C GLN A 146 10.52 -3.21 -0.67
N TRP A 147 10.65 -1.89 -0.53
CA TRP A 147 10.26 -1.18 0.68
C TRP A 147 8.75 -1.32 0.97
N LEU A 148 7.90 -1.08 -0.01
CA LEU A 148 6.44 -1.17 0.13
C LEU A 148 5.95 -2.56 0.54
N CYS A 149 6.68 -3.63 0.18
CA CYS A 149 6.24 -5.00 0.33
C CYS A 149 6.94 -5.78 1.44
N ASP A 150 8.03 -5.28 2.02
CA ASP A 150 8.83 -5.97 3.04
C ASP A 150 8.72 -5.25 4.39
N LYS A 151 8.10 -5.94 5.37
CA LYS A 151 7.97 -5.44 6.75
C LYS A 151 9.30 -5.06 7.38
N ALA A 152 10.38 -5.79 7.09
CA ALA A 152 11.69 -5.48 7.63
C ALA A 152 12.20 -4.11 7.15
N ARG A 153 11.77 -3.66 5.97
CA ARG A 153 12.12 -2.36 5.38
C ARG A 153 11.14 -1.26 5.80
N ASN A 154 9.82 -1.49 5.65
CA ASN A 154 8.80 -0.46 5.91
C ASN A 154 8.40 -0.33 7.40
N GLY A 155 8.73 -1.31 8.25
CA GLY A 155 8.41 -1.32 9.67
C GLY A 155 6.94 -1.62 10.01
N VAL A 156 6.07 -1.86 9.02
CA VAL A 156 4.62 -2.00 9.21
C VAL A 156 4.14 -3.42 8.95
N GLU A 157 4.15 -3.87 7.68
CA GLU A 157 3.58 -5.16 7.29
C GLU A 157 4.17 -5.65 5.96
N ASP A 158 4.17 -6.99 5.76
CA ASP A 158 4.49 -7.59 4.47
C ASP A 158 3.30 -7.49 3.53
N HIS A 159 3.55 -7.03 2.30
CA HIS A 159 2.53 -6.90 1.27
C HIS A 159 2.92 -7.64 -0.01
N LYS A 160 1.93 -7.85 -0.87
CA LYS A 160 2.13 -8.44 -2.18
C LYS A 160 1.31 -7.69 -3.23
N VAL A 161 1.99 -7.14 -4.22
CA VAL A 161 1.33 -6.61 -5.41
C VAL A 161 0.71 -7.76 -6.18
N ALA A 162 -0.62 -7.83 -6.19
CA ALA A 162 -1.35 -8.96 -6.76
C ALA A 162 -1.69 -8.77 -8.24
N TRP A 163 -1.87 -7.52 -8.69
CA TRP A 163 -2.23 -7.18 -10.07
C TRP A 163 -1.88 -5.72 -10.40
N ASN A 164 -2.08 -5.30 -11.66
CA ASN A 164 -1.98 -3.90 -12.06
C ASN A 164 -2.98 -3.02 -11.29
N PHE A 165 -2.66 -1.76 -11.09
CA PHE A 165 -3.43 -0.78 -10.31
C PHE A 165 -3.60 -1.14 -8.83
N HIS A 166 -2.65 -1.87 -8.26
CA HIS A 166 -2.49 -1.98 -6.81
C HIS A 166 -1.93 -0.66 -6.27
N LYS A 167 -2.42 -0.21 -5.13
CA LYS A 167 -2.11 1.11 -4.59
C LYS A 167 -1.54 1.00 -3.20
N PHE A 168 -0.62 1.92 -2.88
CA PHE A 168 -0.08 2.10 -1.54
C PHE A 168 -0.22 3.56 -1.13
N LEU A 169 -0.55 3.80 0.14
CA LEU A 169 -0.62 5.12 0.74
C LEU A 169 0.55 5.28 1.71
N VAL A 170 1.29 6.38 1.58
CA VAL A 170 2.41 6.75 2.46
C VAL A 170 2.13 8.14 3.01
N ASP A 171 2.23 8.31 4.34
CA ASP A 171 1.93 9.57 5.00
C ASP A 171 3.07 10.61 4.93
N GLU A 172 2.84 11.77 5.51
CA GLU A 172 3.74 12.92 5.51
C GLU A 172 5.08 12.63 6.18
N GLU A 173 5.11 11.67 7.10
CA GLU A 173 6.31 11.19 7.79
C GLU A 173 7.02 10.05 7.06
N GLY A 174 6.54 9.65 5.88
CA GLY A 174 7.09 8.54 5.10
C GLY A 174 6.73 7.16 5.64
N ARG A 175 5.64 7.01 6.40
CA ARG A 175 5.16 5.73 6.93
C ARG A 175 4.13 5.12 5.98
N LEU A 176 4.23 3.82 5.73
CA LEU A 176 3.23 3.07 5.00
C LEU A 176 1.91 3.01 5.80
N VAL A 177 0.83 3.52 5.22
CA VAL A 177 -0.49 3.62 5.87
C VAL A 177 -1.45 2.54 5.37
N ALA A 178 -1.43 2.25 4.07
CA ALA A 178 -2.34 1.27 3.48
C ALA A 178 -1.76 0.61 2.23
N SER A 179 -2.23 -0.62 1.98
CA SER A 179 -2.04 -1.39 0.76
C SER A 179 -3.42 -1.78 0.22
N LEU A 180 -3.76 -1.31 -0.97
CA LEU A 180 -5.10 -1.37 -1.53
C LEU A 180 -5.09 -2.13 -2.86
N ARG A 181 -5.93 -3.14 -2.98
CA ARG A 181 -6.02 -3.95 -4.21
C ARG A 181 -6.60 -3.15 -5.37
N SER A 182 -6.36 -3.64 -6.59
CA SER A 182 -6.79 -3.03 -7.86
C SER A 182 -8.28 -2.64 -7.93
N GLY A 183 -9.15 -3.40 -7.24
CA GLY A 183 -10.59 -3.14 -7.21
C GLY A 183 -11.00 -1.91 -6.38
N VAL A 184 -10.11 -1.39 -5.51
CA VAL A 184 -10.33 -0.10 -4.83
C VAL A 184 -10.05 1.01 -5.83
N GLY A 185 -11.08 1.79 -6.17
CA GLY A 185 -10.98 2.89 -7.13
C GLY A 185 -10.20 4.08 -6.56
N PRO A 186 -9.52 4.89 -7.41
CA PRO A 186 -8.80 6.06 -6.93
C PRO A 186 -9.69 7.09 -6.22
N LEU A 187 -10.98 7.13 -6.54
CA LEU A 187 -11.96 8.04 -5.93
C LEU A 187 -12.75 7.41 -4.76
N ASP A 188 -12.38 6.20 -4.33
CA ASP A 188 -12.96 5.61 -3.12
C ASP A 188 -12.60 6.42 -1.88
N ASN A 189 -13.52 6.49 -0.93
CA ASN A 189 -13.40 7.34 0.28
C ASN A 189 -12.08 7.13 1.02
N VAL A 190 -11.55 5.90 1.07
CA VAL A 190 -10.29 5.61 1.76
C VAL A 190 -9.11 6.40 1.18
N ILE A 191 -9.10 6.63 -0.13
CA ILE A 191 -8.05 7.41 -0.82
C ILE A 191 -8.38 8.89 -0.79
N VAL A 192 -9.63 9.26 -1.07
CA VAL A 192 -10.08 10.66 -1.06
C VAL A 192 -9.93 11.29 0.33
N ASP A 193 -10.31 10.59 1.39
CA ASP A 193 -10.15 11.08 2.76
C ASP A 193 -8.69 11.16 3.18
N PHE A 194 -7.83 10.27 2.67
CA PHE A 194 -6.39 10.35 2.86
C PHE A 194 -5.81 11.56 2.12
N ALA A 195 -6.23 11.84 0.89
CA ALA A 195 -5.74 12.96 0.10
C ALA A 195 -6.16 14.34 0.64
N LYS A 196 -7.27 14.43 1.40
CA LYS A 196 -7.82 15.69 1.97
C LYS A 196 -7.18 16.14 3.27
N ARG A 197 -6.48 15.26 4.00
CA ARG A 197 -5.92 15.57 5.33
C ARG A 197 -4.81 16.58 5.22
#